data_6de39ee96fce948b2c69053985286a6e
#
_entry.id   6de39ee96fce948b2c69053985286a6e
#
_cell.length_a   1.000
_cell.length_b   1.000
_cell.length_c   1.000
_cell.angle_alpha   90.00
_cell.angle_beta   90.00
_cell.angle_gamma   90.00
#
_symmetry.space_group_name_H-M   'P 1'
#
loop_
_entity.id
_entity.type
_entity.pdbx_description
1 polymer ?
#
loop_
_entity_poly.entity_id
_entity_poly.type
_entity_poly.pdbx_seq_one_letter_code
_entity_poly.pdbx_strand_id
1 'polypeptide(L)' 'MSAARLKKGDRVQWRSFGEQRVGRVVRKLVAPSAIHGRRVAASPTRPQYLVRAEASGRIAALAPRALKPSP' A
#
# COMPACT_ATOMS: atom_id res chain seq x y z
N MET A 1 8.39 6.55 15.72
CA MET A 1 9.01 5.80 14.66
C MET A 1 8.08 5.63 13.50
N SER A 2 8.40 6.20 12.42
CA SER A 2 7.51 6.19 11.29
C SER A 2 7.65 4.92 10.48
N ALA A 3 6.56 4.24 10.21
CA ALA A 3 6.53 3.11 9.30
C ALA A 3 6.53 3.58 7.85
N ALA A 4 6.69 4.88 7.65
CA ALA A 4 6.46 5.48 6.34
C ALA A 4 7.60 5.32 5.36
N ARG A 5 8.69 4.66 5.73
CA ARG A 5 9.83 4.51 4.83
C ARG A 5 9.83 3.17 4.13
N LEU A 6 8.71 2.87 3.54
CA LEU A 6 8.60 1.66 2.75
C LEU A 6 9.12 1.89 1.36
N LYS A 7 9.75 0.88 0.79
CA LYS A 7 10.32 0.94 -0.54
C LYS A 7 9.67 -0.10 -1.43
N LYS A 8 9.78 0.09 -2.72
CA LYS A 8 9.35 -0.90 -3.69
C LYS A 8 9.97 -2.25 -3.36
N GLY A 9 9.14 -3.28 -3.30
CA GLY A 9 9.58 -4.62 -2.99
C GLY A 9 9.55 -4.98 -1.52
N ASP A 10 9.37 -4.00 -0.63
CA ASP A 10 9.29 -4.29 0.79
C ASP A 10 8.05 -5.12 1.11
N ARG A 11 8.23 -6.10 1.99
CA ARG A 11 7.12 -6.91 2.44
C ARG A 11 6.37 -6.19 3.54
N VAL A 12 5.05 -6.12 3.40
CA VAL A 12 4.20 -5.35 4.32
C VAL A 12 2.97 -6.16 4.68
N GLN A 13 2.33 -5.75 5.76
CA GLN A 13 1.07 -6.34 6.18
C GLN A 13 0.08 -5.23 6.52
N TRP A 14 -1.19 -5.55 6.34
CA TRP A 14 -2.29 -4.63 6.64
C TRP A 14 -3.55 -5.42 6.95
N ARG A 15 -4.56 -4.74 7.48
CA ARG A 15 -5.83 -5.38 7.75
C ARG A 15 -6.86 -4.93 6.72
N SER A 16 -7.65 -5.90 6.26
CA SER A 16 -8.71 -5.65 5.30
C SER A 16 -9.88 -6.54 5.65
N PHE A 17 -11.04 -5.93 5.88
CA PHE A 17 -12.26 -6.66 6.23
C PHE A 17 -12.05 -7.62 7.42
N GLY A 18 -11.32 -7.15 8.43
CA GLY A 18 -11.07 -7.95 9.62
C GLY A 18 -10.01 -9.02 9.48
N GLU A 19 -9.42 -9.17 8.31
CA GLU A 19 -8.39 -10.17 8.07
C GLU A 19 -7.04 -9.52 7.87
N GLN A 20 -6.01 -10.20 8.33
CA GLN A 20 -4.65 -9.75 8.10
C GLN A 20 -4.18 -10.19 6.73
N ARG A 21 -3.61 -9.25 6.00
CA ARG A 21 -3.10 -9.53 4.66
C ARG A 21 -1.64 -9.17 4.59
N VAL A 22 -0.93 -9.88 3.73
CA VAL A 22 0.50 -9.68 3.52
C VAL A 22 0.73 -9.49 2.03
N GLY A 23 1.65 -8.60 1.71
CA GLY A 23 2.01 -8.38 0.32
C GLY A 23 3.29 -7.58 0.20
N ARG A 24 3.52 -7.04 -0.99
CA ARG A 24 4.72 -6.27 -1.25
C ARG A 24 4.35 -4.92 -1.86
N VAL A 25 5.17 -3.94 -1.54
CA VAL A 25 5.01 -2.60 -2.09
C VAL A 25 5.38 -2.62 -3.56
N VAL A 26 4.46 -2.16 -4.41
CA VAL A 26 4.71 -2.02 -5.83
C VAL A 26 5.36 -0.67 -6.12
N ARG A 27 4.78 0.39 -5.55
CA ARG A 27 5.38 1.72 -5.65
C ARG A 27 4.65 2.69 -4.73
N LYS A 28 5.27 3.85 -4.53
CA LYS A 28 4.68 4.94 -3.77
C LYS A 28 3.96 5.88 -4.73
N LEU A 29 2.74 6.26 -4.37
CA LEU A 29 1.95 7.21 -5.16
C LEU A 29 1.96 8.56 -4.46
N VAL A 30 2.35 9.59 -5.18
CA VAL A 30 2.37 10.96 -4.65
C VAL A 30 1.51 11.90 -5.48
N ALA A 31 0.75 11.38 -6.42
CA ALA A 31 -0.17 12.13 -7.25
C ALA A 31 -1.41 11.30 -7.49
N PRO A 32 -2.54 11.94 -7.84
CA PRO A 32 -3.76 11.18 -8.14
C PRO A 32 -3.50 10.18 -9.26
N SER A 33 -4.04 8.98 -9.10
CA SER A 33 -3.83 7.89 -10.04
C SER A 33 -5.12 7.09 -10.18
N ALA A 34 -5.23 6.37 -11.29
CA ALA A 34 -6.34 5.45 -11.50
C ALA A 34 -5.82 4.03 -11.45
N ILE A 35 -6.38 3.23 -10.55
CA ILE A 35 -5.99 1.83 -10.37
C ILE A 35 -7.24 0.99 -10.56
N HIS A 36 -7.24 0.15 -11.59
CA HIS A 36 -8.38 -0.73 -11.87
C HIS A 36 -9.70 0.04 -11.94
N GLY A 37 -9.70 1.21 -12.60
CA GLY A 37 -10.89 2.02 -12.72
C GLY A 37 -11.24 2.82 -11.48
N ARG A 38 -10.47 2.69 -10.42
CA ARG A 38 -10.64 3.45 -9.20
C ARG A 38 -9.71 4.63 -9.13
N ARG A 39 -10.24 5.75 -8.69
CA ARG A 39 -9.42 6.92 -8.49
C ARG A 39 -8.78 6.88 -7.11
N VAL A 40 -7.47 7.03 -7.07
CA VAL A 40 -6.71 7.10 -5.82
C VAL A 40 -6.25 8.54 -5.63
N ALA A 41 -6.71 9.16 -4.55
CA ALA A 41 -6.33 10.53 -4.23
C ALA A 41 -5.04 10.49 -3.41
N ALA A 42 -3.91 10.73 -4.06
CA ALA A 42 -2.62 10.77 -3.40
C ALA A 42 -1.96 12.12 -3.70
N SER A 43 -1.08 12.55 -2.80
CA SER A 43 -0.34 13.80 -2.97
C SER A 43 1.00 13.67 -2.24
N PRO A 44 1.95 14.60 -2.47
CA PRO A 44 3.22 14.55 -1.74
C PRO A 44 3.05 14.65 -0.22
N THR A 45 2.02 15.33 0.26
CA THR A 45 1.76 15.44 1.70
C THR A 45 0.92 14.30 2.23
N ARG A 46 0.20 13.60 1.36
CA ARG A 46 -0.60 12.43 1.73
C ARG A 46 -0.35 11.31 0.74
N PRO A 47 0.84 10.74 0.76
CA PRO A 47 1.17 9.67 -0.20
C PRO A 47 0.40 8.40 0.12
N GLN A 48 0.25 7.57 -0.89
CA GLN A 48 -0.32 6.24 -0.75
C GLN A 48 0.67 5.24 -1.27
N TYR A 49 0.59 4.02 -0.76
CA TYR A 49 1.42 2.94 -1.28
C TYR A 49 0.56 1.98 -2.07
N LEU A 50 1.04 1.63 -3.24
CA LEU A 50 0.41 0.60 -4.04
C LEU A 50 1.02 -0.72 -3.62
N VAL A 51 0.19 -1.66 -3.18
CA VAL A 51 0.66 -2.95 -2.68
C VAL A 51 -0.04 -4.06 -3.43
N ARG A 52 0.65 -5.20 -3.54
CA ARG A 52 0.09 -6.40 -4.15
C ARG A 52 0.00 -7.48 -3.08
N ALA A 53 -1.20 -7.98 -2.85
CA ALA A 53 -1.42 -9.06 -1.89
C ALA A 53 -0.82 -10.36 -2.41
N GLU A 54 -0.05 -11.06 -1.56
CA GLU A 54 0.62 -12.29 -1.99
C GLU A 54 -0.37 -13.40 -2.33
N ALA A 55 -1.43 -13.51 -1.53
CA ALA A 55 -2.37 -14.61 -1.69
C ALA A 55 -3.20 -14.50 -2.97
N SER A 56 -3.61 -13.29 -3.35
CA SER A 56 -4.54 -13.11 -4.46
C SER A 56 -3.92 -12.43 -5.67
N GLY A 57 -2.80 -11.76 -5.49
CA GLY A 57 -2.21 -10.93 -6.54
C GLY A 57 -2.94 -9.62 -6.75
N ARG A 58 -3.96 -9.33 -5.97
CA ARG A 58 -4.72 -8.11 -6.12
C ARG A 58 -3.91 -6.90 -5.65
N ILE A 59 -4.16 -5.78 -6.29
CA ILE A 59 -3.46 -4.53 -6.00
C ILE A 59 -4.40 -3.62 -5.24
N ALA A 60 -3.87 -2.97 -4.21
CA ALA A 60 -4.62 -2.00 -3.41
C ALA A 60 -3.75 -0.79 -3.13
N ALA A 61 -4.39 0.37 -2.94
CA ALA A 61 -3.70 1.59 -2.54
C ALA A 61 -4.05 1.85 -1.08
N LEU A 62 -3.02 2.00 -0.25
CA LEU A 62 -3.20 2.14 1.19
C LEU A 62 -2.36 3.29 1.73
N ALA A 63 -2.89 3.94 2.76
CA ALA A 63 -2.14 5.00 3.44
C ALA A 63 -0.95 4.38 4.20
N PRO A 64 0.15 5.12 4.35
CA PRO A 64 1.32 4.59 5.05
C PRO A 64 1.00 4.06 6.45
N ARG A 65 0.12 4.74 7.17
CA ARG A 65 -0.24 4.34 8.53
C ARG A 65 -1.01 3.03 8.60
N ALA A 66 -1.57 2.59 7.47
CA ALA A 66 -2.30 1.33 7.43
C ALA A 66 -1.37 0.14 7.19
N LEU A 67 -0.11 0.41 6.88
CA LEU A 67 0.86 -0.62 6.55
C LEU A 67 1.87 -0.79 7.66
N LYS A 68 2.28 -2.03 7.89
CA LYS A 68 3.36 -2.35 8.80
C LYS A 68 4.39 -3.19 8.07
N PRO A 69 5.68 -3.01 8.37
CA PRO A 69 6.69 -3.90 7.80
C PRO A 69 6.40 -5.33 8.21
N SER A 70 6.65 -6.26 7.30
CA SER A 70 6.46 -7.69 7.58
C SER A 70 7.78 -8.40 7.39
N PRO A 71 8.10 -9.34 8.30
CA PRO A 71 9.33 -10.12 8.14
C PRO A 71 9.37 -10.93 6.87
#